data_f77532a540ec3b87b289c1e6ca9d41f9
#
_entry.id   f77532a540ec3b87b289c1e6ca9d41f9
#
_cell.length_a   1.000
_cell.length_b   1.000
_cell.length_c   1.000
_cell.angle_alpha   90.00
_cell.angle_beta   90.00
_cell.angle_gamma   90.00
#
_symmetry.space_group_name_H-M   'P 1'
#
loop_
_entity.id
_entity.type
_entity.pdbx_description
1 polymer ?
#
loop_
_entity_poly.entity_id
_entity_poly.type
_entity_poly.pdbx_seq_one_letter_code
_entity_poly.pdbx_strand_id
1 'polypeptide(L)'
;MKKSTLIITILLGVTAISFAFYTTSEVVFTRYVDEDSKSQLSYLNFNLVSPAPEMDSSNYNDEFDATIQKFLKRWDIKGASVAVMKDNRLIYSKGYGVTNLETQEPTETHHLFRIASASKLITAITIMKMVDDGILNLEENVFGEDGILSSYSEMKDPKHKKVKVKHLLNHKGGWSWRDGDFMFQAAKIKRIMKLEGPPNDDDIIEFVLKHRRLRYKPGTQYAYSNFGYMLLGKIIEKKTNESYEQYVIDNILEPNGIYGMRISGNYKWERRPFEVHYFNHPGAYQFQSFDGNYESVEKPYGGSDINTLGAAGAWIANASQLVKLVSLIDPNNSYQLLSEESRALMVSGKNYKDAFGWKGARGENYWRTGTLAGTACFIYRKENGFTYAVILNSSVWMGHRFNKYIKWMMDKAILNLENHQQNLFYQNQNLKNILPLEI
;
A
#
# COMPACT_ATOMS: atom_id res chain seq x y z
N MET A 1 -55.78 -24.36 -38.16
CA MET A 1 -55.34 -24.59 -36.76
C MET A 1 -53.82 -24.77 -36.55
N LYS A 2 -52.98 -24.91 -37.57
CA LYS A 2 -51.51 -25.14 -37.37
C LYS A 2 -50.62 -23.89 -37.35
N LYS A 3 -51.10 -22.70 -37.72
CA LYS A 3 -50.33 -21.47 -37.71
C LYS A 3 -50.40 -20.70 -36.37
N SER A 4 -51.46 -20.80 -35.63
CA SER A 4 -51.63 -20.11 -34.35
C SER A 4 -50.84 -20.78 -33.22
N THR A 5 -50.64 -22.09 -33.24
CA THR A 5 -49.85 -22.83 -32.24
C THR A 5 -48.34 -22.52 -32.38
N LEU A 6 -47.85 -22.30 -33.60
CA LEU A 6 -46.44 -21.96 -33.83
C LEU A 6 -46.08 -20.57 -33.34
N ILE A 7 -46.99 -19.60 -33.49
CA ILE A 7 -46.78 -18.22 -33.05
C ILE A 7 -46.75 -18.14 -31.50
N ILE A 8 -47.61 -18.91 -30.82
CA ILE A 8 -47.64 -18.94 -29.35
C ILE A 8 -46.39 -19.60 -28.77
N THR A 9 -45.84 -20.64 -29.42
CA THR A 9 -44.60 -21.29 -29.01
C THR A 9 -43.38 -20.40 -29.21
N ILE A 10 -43.33 -19.61 -30.28
CA ILE A 10 -42.26 -18.64 -30.53
C ILE A 10 -42.37 -17.46 -29.54
N LEU A 11 -43.56 -16.96 -29.22
CA LEU A 11 -43.73 -15.89 -28.23
C LEU A 11 -43.31 -16.35 -26.81
N LEU A 12 -43.65 -17.57 -26.41
CA LEU A 12 -43.24 -18.13 -25.12
C LEU A 12 -41.74 -18.39 -25.06
N GLY A 13 -41.08 -18.78 -26.17
CA GLY A 13 -39.65 -18.93 -26.25
C GLY A 13 -38.90 -17.59 -26.13
N VAL A 14 -39.40 -16.55 -26.78
CA VAL A 14 -38.80 -15.20 -26.72
C VAL A 14 -38.94 -14.58 -25.32
N THR A 15 -40.09 -14.78 -24.67
CA THR A 15 -40.31 -14.30 -23.30
C THR A 15 -39.46 -15.05 -22.28
N ALA A 16 -39.26 -16.38 -22.44
CA ALA A 16 -38.41 -17.16 -21.57
C ALA A 16 -36.92 -16.77 -21.73
N ILE A 17 -36.46 -16.51 -22.96
CA ILE A 17 -35.09 -16.03 -23.22
C ILE A 17 -34.91 -14.60 -22.68
N SER A 18 -35.89 -13.71 -22.86
CA SER A 18 -35.82 -12.36 -22.29
C SER A 18 -35.83 -12.37 -20.77
N PHE A 19 -36.58 -13.28 -20.14
CA PHE A 19 -36.61 -13.45 -18.69
C PHE A 19 -35.29 -14.05 -18.16
N ALA A 20 -34.70 -15.01 -18.89
CA ALA A 20 -33.37 -15.56 -18.53
C ALA A 20 -32.24 -14.53 -18.67
N PHE A 21 -32.31 -13.67 -19.70
CA PHE A 21 -31.35 -12.56 -19.84
C PHE A 21 -31.54 -11.48 -18.77
N TYR A 22 -32.78 -11.20 -18.40
CA TYR A 22 -33.11 -10.22 -17.34
C TYR A 22 -32.64 -10.71 -15.97
N THR A 23 -32.88 -11.98 -15.62
CA THR A 23 -32.43 -12.56 -14.35
C THR A 23 -30.93 -12.74 -14.27
N THR A 24 -30.25 -13.08 -15.38
CA THR A 24 -28.79 -13.18 -15.38
C THR A 24 -28.13 -11.80 -15.38
N SER A 25 -28.71 -10.78 -16.00
CA SER A 25 -28.18 -9.41 -15.92
C SER A 25 -28.40 -8.77 -14.54
N GLU A 26 -29.53 -9.04 -13.87
CA GLU A 26 -29.72 -8.58 -12.48
C GLU A 26 -28.77 -9.28 -11.49
N VAL A 27 -28.53 -10.58 -11.64
CA VAL A 27 -27.60 -11.32 -10.77
C VAL A 27 -26.15 -10.88 -11.00
N VAL A 28 -25.77 -10.56 -12.24
CA VAL A 28 -24.43 -10.00 -12.54
C VAL A 28 -24.33 -8.54 -12.05
N PHE A 29 -25.40 -7.75 -12.20
CA PHE A 29 -25.44 -6.37 -11.74
C PHE A 29 -25.45 -6.26 -10.21
N THR A 30 -26.22 -7.10 -9.51
CA THR A 30 -26.23 -7.14 -8.04
C THR A 30 -24.90 -7.63 -7.46
N ARG A 31 -24.19 -8.57 -8.11
CA ARG A 31 -22.86 -8.99 -7.68
C ARG A 31 -21.80 -7.89 -7.89
N TYR A 32 -21.89 -7.16 -8.99
CA TYR A 32 -20.95 -6.07 -9.32
C TYR A 32 -21.21 -4.82 -8.44
N VAL A 33 -22.48 -4.51 -8.15
CA VAL A 33 -22.87 -3.42 -7.24
C VAL A 33 -22.54 -3.77 -5.79
N ASP A 34 -22.53 -5.05 -5.41
CA ASP A 34 -22.25 -5.47 -4.03
C ASP A 34 -20.76 -5.33 -3.65
N GLU A 35 -19.83 -5.52 -4.57
CA GLU A 35 -18.39 -5.26 -4.31
C GLU A 35 -18.07 -3.75 -4.25
N ASP A 36 -18.64 -2.95 -5.14
CA ASP A 36 -18.47 -1.50 -5.12
C ASP A 36 -19.22 -0.85 -3.94
N SER A 37 -20.40 -1.36 -3.58
CA SER A 37 -21.15 -0.85 -2.43
C SER A 37 -20.53 -1.24 -1.09
N LYS A 38 -19.89 -2.40 -0.97
CA LYS A 38 -19.11 -2.76 0.23
C LYS A 38 -17.91 -1.87 0.41
N SER A 39 -17.19 -1.54 -0.65
CA SER A 39 -16.06 -0.61 -0.59
C SER A 39 -16.51 0.81 -0.20
N GLN A 40 -17.62 1.30 -0.76
CA GLN A 40 -18.19 2.60 -0.41
C GLN A 40 -18.81 2.62 0.99
N LEU A 41 -19.51 1.55 1.40
CA LEU A 41 -20.12 1.44 2.73
C LEU A 41 -19.06 1.33 3.83
N SER A 42 -17.98 0.60 3.62
CA SER A 42 -16.90 0.53 4.59
C SER A 42 -16.12 1.83 4.69
N TYR A 43 -15.95 2.50 3.57
CA TYR A 43 -15.37 3.83 3.49
C TYR A 43 -16.25 4.86 4.23
N LEU A 44 -17.58 4.83 4.00
CA LEU A 44 -18.54 5.63 4.72
C LEU A 44 -18.54 5.28 6.22
N ASN A 45 -18.55 4.00 6.58
CA ASN A 45 -18.50 3.57 7.97
C ASN A 45 -17.19 3.97 8.68
N PHE A 46 -16.05 3.92 8.00
CA PHE A 46 -14.79 4.39 8.58
C PHE A 46 -14.77 5.92 8.78
N ASN A 47 -15.41 6.65 7.88
CA ASN A 47 -15.55 8.11 8.01
C ASN A 47 -16.70 8.52 8.97
N LEU A 48 -17.73 7.65 9.12
CA LEU A 48 -18.86 7.88 10.04
C LEU A 48 -18.53 7.49 11.50
N VAL A 49 -17.48 6.70 11.73
CA VAL A 49 -16.92 6.50 13.08
C VAL A 49 -15.99 7.66 13.45
N SER A 50 -16.40 8.87 13.12
CA SER A 50 -15.90 10.07 13.76
C SER A 50 -16.87 10.45 14.87
N PRO A 51 -16.62 10.12 16.10
CA PRO A 51 -17.32 10.76 17.19
C PRO A 51 -16.38 11.76 17.83
N ALA A 52 -16.23 12.90 17.23
CA ALA A 52 -16.18 14.10 18.06
C ALA A 52 -17.59 14.69 17.93
N PRO A 53 -18.40 14.78 18.99
CA PRO A 53 -19.63 15.51 18.90
C PRO A 53 -19.27 16.94 18.54
N GLU A 54 -19.84 17.43 17.41
CA GLU A 54 -19.99 18.82 17.06
C GLU A 54 -18.87 19.77 17.51
N MET A 55 -17.66 19.54 16.98
CA MET A 55 -16.67 20.59 16.92
C MET A 55 -17.02 21.46 15.72
N ASP A 56 -17.26 22.73 15.96
CA ASP A 56 -17.35 23.73 14.89
C ASP A 56 -16.03 23.69 14.10
N SER A 57 -16.05 22.89 13.01
CA SER A 57 -14.85 22.48 12.27
C SER A 57 -14.37 23.57 11.29
N SER A 58 -15.10 24.69 11.15
CA SER A 58 -14.87 25.64 10.08
C SER A 58 -13.52 26.37 10.19
N ASN A 59 -13.10 26.77 11.37
CA ASN A 59 -11.80 27.45 11.56
C ASN A 59 -10.62 26.52 11.78
N TYR A 60 -10.89 25.29 12.16
CA TYR A 60 -9.89 24.31 12.58
C TYR A 60 -9.20 23.60 11.41
N ASN A 61 -9.97 23.34 10.36
CA ASN A 61 -9.46 22.72 9.14
C ASN A 61 -8.75 23.73 8.23
N ASP A 62 -9.06 25.02 8.31
CA ASP A 62 -8.56 26.05 7.39
C ASP A 62 -7.04 26.22 7.47
N GLU A 63 -6.45 26.29 8.66
CA GLU A 63 -4.99 26.44 8.81
C GLU A 63 -4.24 25.14 8.44
N PHE A 64 -4.81 23.98 8.78
CA PHE A 64 -4.27 22.70 8.37
C PHE A 64 -4.30 22.59 6.85
N ASP A 65 -5.45 22.85 6.25
CA ASP A 65 -5.66 22.83 4.80
C ASP A 65 -4.74 23.81 4.07
N ALA A 66 -4.64 25.03 4.56
CA ALA A 66 -3.77 26.05 3.99
C ALA A 66 -2.30 25.62 3.99
N THR A 67 -1.85 24.94 5.05
CA THR A 67 -0.49 24.38 5.13
C THR A 67 -0.26 23.33 4.05
N ILE A 68 -1.19 22.38 3.88
CA ILE A 68 -1.11 21.34 2.85
C ILE A 68 -1.17 21.98 1.45
N GLN A 69 -2.15 22.84 1.17
CA GLN A 69 -2.32 23.48 -0.15
C GLN A 69 -1.09 24.31 -0.55
N LYS A 70 -0.52 25.07 0.39
CA LYS A 70 0.74 25.83 0.16
C LYS A 70 1.89 24.92 -0.21
N PHE A 71 2.00 23.74 0.44
CA PHE A 71 3.00 22.76 0.12
C PHE A 71 2.79 22.16 -1.28
N LEU A 72 1.57 21.73 -1.60
CA LEU A 72 1.24 21.15 -2.92
C LEU A 72 1.53 22.14 -4.04
N LYS A 73 1.11 23.39 -3.88
CA LYS A 73 1.39 24.48 -4.84
C LYS A 73 2.88 24.72 -5.01
N ARG A 74 3.64 24.79 -3.91
CA ARG A 74 5.11 25.00 -3.95
C ARG A 74 5.85 23.93 -4.73
N TRP A 75 5.42 22.68 -4.65
CA TRP A 75 6.09 21.54 -5.23
C TRP A 75 5.43 21.05 -6.52
N ASP A 76 4.46 21.78 -7.04
CA ASP A 76 3.70 21.42 -8.24
C ASP A 76 3.08 20.02 -8.17
N ILE A 77 2.57 19.64 -6.99
CA ILE A 77 1.88 18.38 -6.77
C ILE A 77 0.44 18.49 -7.27
N LYS A 78 0.03 17.56 -8.12
CA LYS A 78 -1.28 17.62 -8.80
C LYS A 78 -2.41 17.12 -7.91
N GLY A 79 -2.18 16.07 -7.12
CA GLY A 79 -3.16 15.53 -6.18
C GLY A 79 -2.52 14.83 -4.99
N ALA A 80 -3.25 14.79 -3.88
CA ALA A 80 -2.83 14.16 -2.64
C ALA A 80 -4.01 13.56 -1.88
N SER A 81 -3.73 12.48 -1.14
CA SER A 81 -4.60 11.93 -0.09
C SER A 81 -3.92 12.11 1.26
N VAL A 82 -4.61 12.68 2.24
CA VAL A 82 -4.08 12.97 3.57
C VAL A 82 -5.05 12.48 4.63
N ALA A 83 -4.55 11.76 5.64
CA ALA A 83 -5.32 11.34 6.80
C ALA A 83 -4.49 11.46 8.08
N VAL A 84 -5.17 11.82 9.17
CA VAL A 84 -4.61 11.93 10.52
C VAL A 84 -5.50 11.19 11.51
N MET A 85 -4.88 10.36 12.32
CA MET A 85 -5.49 9.75 13.51
C MET A 85 -4.86 10.31 14.76
N LYS A 86 -5.64 10.41 15.84
CA LYS A 86 -5.20 10.68 17.21
C LYS A 86 -5.77 9.60 18.11
N ASP A 87 -4.90 8.91 18.84
CA ASP A 87 -5.27 7.84 19.76
C ASP A 87 -6.21 6.82 19.10
N ASN A 88 -5.80 6.33 17.90
CA ASN A 88 -6.51 5.39 17.05
C ASN A 88 -7.91 5.83 16.57
N ARG A 89 -8.22 7.12 16.63
CA ARG A 89 -9.43 7.72 16.04
C ARG A 89 -9.07 8.56 14.84
N LEU A 90 -9.76 8.36 13.72
CA LEU A 90 -9.61 9.20 12.54
C LEU A 90 -10.16 10.60 12.87
N ILE A 91 -9.30 11.61 12.86
CA ILE A 91 -9.68 13.00 13.15
C ILE A 91 -9.64 13.88 11.90
N TYR A 92 -9.00 13.41 10.83
CA TYR A 92 -8.92 14.14 9.57
C TYR A 92 -8.72 13.20 8.40
N SER A 93 -9.45 13.42 7.30
CA SER A 93 -9.27 12.75 6.02
C SER A 93 -9.72 13.65 4.88
N LYS A 94 -8.83 13.90 3.90
CA LYS A 94 -9.14 14.76 2.74
C LYS A 94 -8.32 14.42 1.52
N GLY A 95 -8.97 14.54 0.34
CA GLY A 95 -8.33 14.62 -0.97
C GLY A 95 -8.01 16.08 -1.33
N TYR A 96 -6.93 16.28 -2.07
CA TYR A 96 -6.49 17.60 -2.53
C TYR A 96 -6.10 17.55 -3.99
N GLY A 97 -6.36 18.64 -4.72
CA GLY A 97 -5.99 18.75 -6.12
C GLY A 97 -6.81 17.85 -7.02
N VAL A 98 -6.19 17.25 -8.04
CA VAL A 98 -6.89 16.49 -9.08
C VAL A 98 -6.32 15.09 -9.27
N THR A 99 -7.20 14.17 -9.65
CA THR A 99 -6.82 12.79 -10.03
C THR A 99 -6.29 12.74 -11.45
N ASN A 100 -6.81 13.60 -12.34
CA ASN A 100 -6.51 13.65 -13.76
C ASN A 100 -6.46 15.11 -14.23
N LEU A 101 -5.39 15.48 -14.97
CA LEU A 101 -5.24 16.84 -15.50
C LEU A 101 -6.12 17.12 -16.72
N GLU A 102 -6.53 16.10 -17.47
CA GLU A 102 -7.38 16.25 -18.66
C GLU A 102 -8.83 16.53 -18.26
N THR A 103 -9.36 15.77 -17.30
CA THR A 103 -10.75 15.91 -16.83
C THR A 103 -10.91 16.90 -15.68
N GLN A 104 -9.82 17.31 -15.03
CA GLN A 104 -9.81 18.13 -13.82
C GLN A 104 -10.65 17.53 -12.68
N GLU A 105 -10.80 16.21 -12.66
CA GLU A 105 -11.53 15.48 -11.63
C GLU A 105 -10.91 15.74 -10.26
N PRO A 106 -11.68 16.25 -9.27
CA PRO A 106 -11.17 16.49 -7.93
C PRO A 106 -10.70 15.19 -7.26
N THR A 107 -9.64 15.30 -6.49
CA THR A 107 -9.22 14.18 -5.63
C THR A 107 -10.13 14.10 -4.42
N GLU A 108 -10.81 12.97 -4.27
CA GLU A 108 -11.66 12.64 -3.13
C GLU A 108 -10.96 11.65 -2.19
N THR A 109 -11.53 11.47 -1.01
CA THR A 109 -10.94 10.60 0.03
C THR A 109 -10.91 9.13 -0.34
N HIS A 110 -11.78 8.69 -1.26
CA HIS A 110 -11.85 7.31 -1.75
C HIS A 110 -10.84 6.97 -2.85
N HIS A 111 -10.23 7.98 -3.48
CA HIS A 111 -9.27 7.73 -4.55
C HIS A 111 -8.01 7.00 -4.06
N LEU A 112 -7.56 6.04 -4.86
CA LEU A 112 -6.46 5.15 -4.54
C LEU A 112 -5.17 5.61 -5.25
N PHE A 113 -4.05 5.51 -4.54
CA PHE A 113 -2.74 5.93 -5.00
C PHE A 113 -1.73 4.81 -4.83
N ARG A 114 -0.78 4.65 -5.74
CA ARG A 114 0.38 3.78 -5.52
C ARG A 114 1.13 4.22 -4.28
N ILE A 115 1.26 3.32 -3.33
CA ILE A 115 1.95 3.59 -2.06
C ILE A 115 3.43 3.19 -2.12
N ALA A 116 3.86 2.64 -3.24
CA ALA A 116 5.24 2.23 -3.47
C ALA A 116 5.76 1.35 -2.31
N SER A 117 6.98 1.59 -1.84
CA SER A 117 7.58 0.81 -0.76
C SER A 117 6.83 0.84 0.58
N ALA A 118 5.76 1.63 0.74
CA ALA A 118 4.88 1.50 1.91
C ALA A 118 4.15 0.14 1.92
N SER A 119 3.99 -0.50 0.77
CA SER A 119 3.52 -1.88 0.62
C SER A 119 4.25 -2.90 1.49
N LYS A 120 5.53 -2.65 1.77
CA LYS A 120 6.32 -3.54 2.62
C LYS A 120 5.81 -3.65 4.06
N LEU A 121 5.11 -2.63 4.54
CA LEU A 121 4.48 -2.70 5.85
C LEU A 121 3.34 -3.72 5.83
N ILE A 122 2.53 -3.74 4.77
CA ILE A 122 1.46 -4.72 4.57
C ILE A 122 2.05 -6.14 4.56
N THR A 123 3.07 -6.35 3.73
CA THR A 123 3.76 -7.66 3.63
C THR A 123 4.33 -8.12 4.97
N ALA A 124 4.95 -7.21 5.73
CA ALA A 124 5.51 -7.56 7.03
C ALA A 124 4.42 -7.91 8.05
N ILE A 125 3.31 -7.16 8.07
CA ILE A 125 2.14 -7.48 8.91
C ILE A 125 1.60 -8.86 8.56
N THR A 126 1.46 -9.18 7.27
CA THR A 126 0.99 -10.48 6.80
C THR A 126 1.92 -11.61 7.25
N ILE A 127 3.22 -11.46 7.06
CA ILE A 127 4.21 -12.46 7.53
C ILE A 127 4.13 -12.65 9.05
N MET A 128 4.03 -11.56 9.81
CA MET A 128 3.94 -11.65 11.26
C MET A 128 2.62 -12.28 11.72
N LYS A 129 1.51 -12.02 11.01
CA LYS A 129 0.24 -12.71 11.27
C LYS A 129 0.36 -14.22 11.01
N MET A 130 1.01 -14.64 9.91
CA MET A 130 1.28 -16.05 9.64
C MET A 130 2.18 -16.69 10.70
N VAL A 131 3.09 -15.93 11.31
CA VAL A 131 3.90 -16.39 12.44
C VAL A 131 3.03 -16.60 13.69
N ASP A 132 2.16 -15.65 14.03
CA ASP A 132 1.23 -15.76 15.15
C ASP A 132 0.27 -16.94 14.98
N ASP A 133 -0.14 -17.23 13.75
CA ASP A 133 -1.02 -18.36 13.38
C ASP A 133 -0.27 -19.72 13.31
N GLY A 134 1.06 -19.74 13.51
CA GLY A 134 1.86 -20.95 13.43
C GLY A 134 2.09 -21.51 12.02
N ILE A 135 1.73 -20.76 10.97
CA ILE A 135 1.88 -21.16 9.55
C ILE A 135 3.34 -21.04 9.11
N LEU A 136 4.07 -20.08 9.67
CA LEU A 136 5.42 -19.70 9.28
C LEU A 136 6.31 -19.46 10.50
N ASN A 137 7.60 -19.83 10.40
CA ASN A 137 8.60 -19.50 11.40
C ASN A 137 9.67 -18.56 10.81
N LEU A 138 10.03 -17.52 11.54
CA LEU A 138 11.05 -16.54 11.12
C LEU A 138 12.44 -17.16 10.92
N GLU A 139 12.73 -18.29 11.55
CA GLU A 139 13.99 -19.03 11.45
C GLU A 139 14.03 -20.03 10.26
N GLU A 140 12.91 -20.24 9.55
CA GLU A 140 12.89 -21.11 8.37
C GLU A 140 13.83 -20.57 7.28
N ASN A 141 14.54 -21.50 6.64
CA ASN A 141 15.36 -21.18 5.47
C ASN A 141 14.48 -20.91 4.26
N VAL A 142 14.86 -19.91 3.46
CA VAL A 142 14.15 -19.56 2.23
C VAL A 142 14.49 -20.57 1.12
N PHE A 143 15.75 -20.90 0.97
CA PHE A 143 16.28 -21.75 -0.11
C PHE A 143 17.00 -22.98 0.45
N GLY A 144 17.24 -23.94 -0.43
CA GLY A 144 17.89 -25.23 -0.09
C GLY A 144 16.87 -26.35 -0.01
N GLU A 145 17.33 -27.57 0.27
CA GLU A 145 16.48 -28.79 0.30
C GLU A 145 15.36 -28.68 1.33
N ASP A 146 15.67 -28.12 2.51
CA ASP A 146 14.71 -27.89 3.60
C ASP A 146 14.14 -26.46 3.57
N GLY A 147 14.37 -25.69 2.49
CA GLY A 147 13.88 -24.32 2.36
C GLY A 147 12.46 -24.26 1.85
N ILE A 148 11.73 -23.16 2.21
CA ILE A 148 10.35 -22.93 1.77
C ILE A 148 10.26 -22.95 0.23
N LEU A 149 11.22 -22.32 -0.44
CA LEU A 149 11.33 -22.22 -1.89
C LEU A 149 12.37 -23.25 -2.42
N SER A 150 12.25 -24.53 -2.01
CA SER A 150 13.17 -25.61 -2.35
C SER A 150 13.21 -25.96 -3.83
N SER A 151 12.20 -25.58 -4.62
CA SER A 151 12.17 -25.75 -6.07
C SER A 151 13.31 -25.03 -6.79
N TYR A 152 13.86 -23.95 -6.21
CA TYR A 152 15.02 -23.26 -6.76
C TYR A 152 16.31 -23.86 -6.20
N SER A 153 16.80 -24.91 -6.85
CA SER A 153 17.95 -25.69 -6.36
C SER A 153 19.31 -25.22 -6.89
N GLU A 154 19.34 -24.62 -8.09
CA GLU A 154 20.58 -24.18 -8.74
C GLU A 154 21.04 -22.82 -8.21
N MET A 155 22.18 -22.80 -7.50
CA MET A 155 22.71 -21.61 -6.87
C MET A 155 24.21 -21.46 -7.13
N LYS A 156 24.60 -20.31 -7.66
CA LYS A 156 26.03 -19.93 -7.85
C LYS A 156 26.78 -19.76 -6.52
N ASP A 157 26.07 -19.33 -5.48
CA ASP A 157 26.65 -19.12 -4.14
C ASP A 157 25.85 -19.92 -3.11
N PRO A 158 26.44 -20.93 -2.48
CA PRO A 158 25.77 -21.78 -1.49
C PRO A 158 25.32 -21.01 -0.24
N LYS A 159 25.81 -19.77 -0.04
CA LYS A 159 25.32 -18.91 1.06
C LYS A 159 23.85 -18.57 0.95
N HIS A 160 23.25 -18.63 -0.25
CA HIS A 160 21.80 -18.43 -0.40
C HIS A 160 20.97 -19.42 0.46
N LYS A 161 21.44 -20.66 0.68
CA LYS A 161 20.80 -21.63 1.57
C LYS A 161 20.73 -21.19 3.04
N LYS A 162 21.48 -20.14 3.45
CA LYS A 162 21.47 -19.58 4.80
C LYS A 162 20.57 -18.36 4.96
N VAL A 163 19.87 -17.97 3.91
CA VAL A 163 18.89 -16.87 3.97
C VAL A 163 17.65 -17.37 4.68
N LYS A 164 17.23 -16.67 5.74
CA LYS A 164 16.03 -16.97 6.53
C LYS A 164 14.96 -15.92 6.30
N VAL A 165 13.71 -16.23 6.62
CA VAL A 165 12.56 -15.33 6.50
C VAL A 165 12.85 -13.97 7.20
N LYS A 166 13.33 -13.98 8.44
CA LYS A 166 13.71 -12.76 9.18
C LYS A 166 14.75 -11.91 8.46
N HIS A 167 15.65 -12.52 7.68
CA HIS A 167 16.67 -11.79 6.93
C HIS A 167 16.09 -11.02 5.75
N LEU A 168 14.95 -11.46 5.21
CA LEU A 168 14.21 -10.73 4.18
C LEU A 168 13.49 -9.53 4.78
N LEU A 169 12.79 -9.72 5.91
CA LEU A 169 12.04 -8.68 6.62
C LEU A 169 12.93 -7.48 7.03
N ASN A 170 14.14 -7.74 7.53
CA ASN A 170 15.06 -6.70 7.99
C ASN A 170 16.15 -6.31 6.97
N HIS A 171 15.96 -6.69 5.70
CA HIS A 171 16.90 -6.38 4.61
C HIS A 171 18.34 -6.87 4.84
N LYS A 172 18.51 -8.04 5.47
CA LYS A 172 19.81 -8.68 5.73
C LYS A 172 20.02 -9.98 4.93
N GLY A 173 19.33 -10.14 3.78
CA GLY A 173 19.45 -11.31 2.91
C GLY A 173 20.85 -11.51 2.30
N GLY A 174 21.71 -10.48 2.32
CA GLY A 174 23.09 -10.56 1.85
C GLY A 174 23.34 -9.97 0.46
N TRP A 175 22.31 -9.55 -0.26
CA TRP A 175 22.44 -8.80 -1.52
C TRP A 175 22.91 -7.36 -1.27
N SER A 176 23.44 -6.71 -2.31
CA SER A 176 23.93 -5.36 -2.20
C SER A 176 23.34 -4.44 -3.27
N TRP A 177 23.06 -3.20 -2.91
CA TRP A 177 22.66 -2.15 -3.86
C TRP A 177 23.71 -1.88 -4.95
N ARG A 178 24.98 -2.28 -4.73
CA ARG A 178 26.07 -2.17 -5.73
C ARG A 178 25.81 -3.05 -6.96
N ASP A 179 25.02 -4.10 -6.83
CA ASP A 179 24.63 -4.96 -7.95
C ASP A 179 23.40 -4.42 -8.70
N GLY A 180 22.90 -3.25 -8.24
CA GLY A 180 21.61 -2.67 -8.65
C GLY A 180 20.44 -3.37 -7.98
N ASP A 181 19.25 -2.81 -8.13
CA ASP A 181 18.02 -3.45 -7.68
C ASP A 181 17.52 -4.40 -8.79
N PHE A 182 17.43 -5.67 -8.50
CA PHE A 182 17.06 -6.70 -9.50
C PHE A 182 15.63 -6.47 -10.05
N MET A 183 14.74 -5.92 -9.24
CA MET A 183 13.35 -5.61 -9.63
C MET A 183 13.26 -4.51 -10.69
N PHE A 184 14.33 -3.76 -10.94
CA PHE A 184 14.41 -2.72 -11.97
C PHE A 184 15.42 -3.05 -13.08
N GLN A 185 15.74 -4.33 -13.28
CA GLN A 185 16.69 -4.80 -14.29
C GLN A 185 16.04 -5.70 -15.36
N ALA A 186 14.72 -5.57 -15.59
CA ALA A 186 13.97 -6.47 -16.46
C ALA A 186 14.62 -6.68 -17.84
N ALA A 187 14.96 -5.61 -18.56
CA ALA A 187 15.63 -5.71 -19.87
C ALA A 187 16.99 -6.43 -19.81
N LYS A 188 17.76 -6.24 -18.72
CA LYS A 188 19.04 -6.94 -18.52
C LYS A 188 18.83 -8.44 -18.23
N ILE A 189 17.85 -8.76 -17.39
CA ILE A 189 17.49 -10.14 -17.05
C ILE A 189 17.01 -10.87 -18.31
N LYS A 190 16.06 -10.29 -19.06
CA LYS A 190 15.57 -10.80 -20.33
C LYS A 190 16.72 -11.18 -21.27
N ARG A 191 17.68 -10.26 -21.46
CA ARG A 191 18.83 -10.51 -22.34
C ARG A 191 19.73 -11.63 -21.84
N ILE A 192 20.05 -11.70 -20.55
CA ILE A 192 20.97 -12.71 -19.98
C ILE A 192 20.33 -14.09 -19.95
N MET A 193 19.06 -14.16 -19.58
CA MET A 193 18.28 -15.39 -19.52
C MET A 193 17.74 -15.83 -20.89
N LYS A 194 17.87 -14.97 -21.92
CA LYS A 194 17.35 -15.18 -23.28
C LYS A 194 15.84 -15.42 -23.31
N LEU A 195 15.10 -14.65 -22.53
CA LEU A 195 13.63 -14.73 -22.45
C LEU A 195 12.99 -14.08 -23.68
N GLU A 196 11.87 -14.61 -24.14
CA GLU A 196 11.08 -14.02 -25.23
C GLU A 196 10.32 -12.78 -24.73
N GLY A 197 9.74 -12.84 -23.52
CA GLY A 197 8.98 -11.77 -22.86
C GLY A 197 9.74 -11.09 -21.72
N PRO A 198 9.09 -10.17 -20.97
CA PRO A 198 9.62 -9.62 -19.73
C PRO A 198 9.77 -10.73 -18.69
N PRO A 199 10.77 -10.64 -17.79
CA PRO A 199 10.97 -11.64 -16.75
C PRO A 199 9.82 -11.58 -15.74
N ASN A 200 9.29 -12.73 -15.37
CA ASN A 200 8.39 -12.89 -14.23
C ASN A 200 9.17 -13.07 -12.91
N ASP A 201 8.47 -13.27 -11.80
CA ASP A 201 9.07 -13.45 -10.47
C ASP A 201 10.04 -14.64 -10.45
N ASP A 202 9.67 -15.77 -11.06
CA ASP A 202 10.48 -16.98 -11.10
C ASP A 202 11.76 -16.76 -11.89
N ASP A 203 11.67 -16.08 -13.04
CA ASP A 203 12.84 -15.70 -13.84
C ASP A 203 13.81 -14.80 -13.07
N ILE A 204 13.28 -13.86 -12.29
CA ILE A 204 14.10 -12.96 -11.45
C ILE A 204 14.78 -13.75 -10.33
N ILE A 205 14.07 -14.68 -9.68
CA ILE A 205 14.64 -15.55 -8.63
C ILE A 205 15.76 -16.40 -9.21
N GLU A 206 15.50 -17.10 -10.31
CA GLU A 206 16.48 -17.92 -10.98
C GLU A 206 17.71 -17.12 -11.43
N PHE A 207 17.49 -15.94 -12.04
CA PHE A 207 18.57 -15.06 -12.41
C PHE A 207 19.46 -14.69 -11.22
N VAL A 208 18.86 -14.32 -10.09
CA VAL A 208 19.64 -13.96 -8.91
C VAL A 208 20.41 -15.14 -8.36
N LEU A 209 19.79 -16.31 -8.24
CA LEU A 209 20.43 -17.50 -7.68
C LEU A 209 21.54 -18.04 -8.61
N LYS A 210 21.30 -18.12 -9.92
CA LYS A 210 22.25 -18.67 -10.90
C LYS A 210 23.37 -17.71 -11.28
N HIS A 211 23.14 -16.39 -11.22
CA HIS A 211 24.11 -15.42 -11.75
C HIS A 211 24.72 -14.49 -10.71
N ARG A 212 24.21 -14.43 -9.46
CA ARG A 212 24.70 -13.54 -8.44
C ARG A 212 25.30 -14.27 -7.24
N ARG A 213 26.29 -13.65 -6.63
CA ARG A 213 26.85 -14.04 -5.33
C ARG A 213 26.39 -13.08 -4.26
N LEU A 214 26.20 -13.53 -3.04
CA LEU A 214 25.94 -12.66 -1.91
C LEU A 214 27.18 -11.85 -1.55
N ARG A 215 27.01 -10.55 -1.40
CA ARG A 215 28.08 -9.64 -0.95
C ARG A 215 28.34 -9.77 0.53
N TYR A 216 27.30 -10.05 1.29
CA TYR A 216 27.38 -10.16 2.74
C TYR A 216 26.88 -11.55 3.18
N LYS A 217 27.32 -11.98 4.36
CA LYS A 217 26.76 -13.16 5.02
C LYS A 217 25.30 -12.83 5.42
N PRO A 218 24.33 -13.70 5.13
CA PRO A 218 22.94 -13.49 5.58
C PRO A 218 22.85 -13.21 7.07
N GLY A 219 22.00 -12.26 7.46
CA GLY A 219 21.80 -11.81 8.82
C GLY A 219 22.79 -10.76 9.34
N THR A 220 23.86 -10.41 8.61
CA THR A 220 24.91 -9.55 9.16
C THR A 220 24.81 -8.08 8.78
N GLN A 221 24.58 -7.77 7.51
CA GLN A 221 24.64 -6.41 6.98
C GLN A 221 23.29 -5.97 6.40
N TYR A 222 22.80 -4.83 6.84
CA TYR A 222 21.63 -4.19 6.24
C TYR A 222 21.95 -3.72 4.82
N ALA A 223 21.16 -4.15 3.86
CA ALA A 223 21.17 -3.68 2.48
C ALA A 223 19.74 -3.75 1.94
N TYR A 224 19.10 -2.59 1.80
CA TYR A 224 17.72 -2.50 1.34
C TYR A 224 17.50 -3.31 0.06
N SER A 225 16.48 -4.15 0.03
CA SER A 225 16.22 -5.07 -1.07
C SER A 225 14.72 -5.15 -1.38
N ASN A 226 14.31 -4.75 -2.59
CA ASN A 226 12.96 -5.03 -3.09
C ASN A 226 12.83 -6.53 -3.40
N PHE A 227 13.86 -7.14 -3.97
CA PHE A 227 13.90 -8.58 -4.21
C PHE A 227 13.62 -9.41 -2.96
N GLY A 228 14.17 -9.02 -1.80
CA GLY A 228 13.85 -9.72 -0.53
C GLY A 228 12.37 -9.66 -0.15
N TYR A 229 11.68 -8.57 -0.44
CA TYR A 229 10.24 -8.46 -0.16
C TYR A 229 9.39 -9.13 -1.24
N MET A 230 9.82 -9.17 -2.48
CA MET A 230 9.18 -10.03 -3.49
C MET A 230 9.23 -11.49 -3.07
N LEU A 231 10.38 -11.97 -2.57
CA LEU A 231 10.49 -13.33 -2.00
C LEU A 231 9.53 -13.58 -0.83
N LEU A 232 9.25 -12.58 0.03
CA LEU A 232 8.22 -12.72 1.08
C LEU A 232 6.83 -12.94 0.47
N GLY A 233 6.49 -12.29 -0.63
CA GLY A 233 5.28 -12.58 -1.39
C GLY A 233 5.23 -14.03 -1.87
N LYS A 234 6.31 -14.50 -2.50
CA LYS A 234 6.41 -15.91 -2.95
C LYS A 234 6.35 -16.92 -1.80
N ILE A 235 6.86 -16.57 -0.62
CA ILE A 235 6.74 -17.40 0.59
C ILE A 235 5.29 -17.49 1.05
N ILE A 236 4.55 -16.38 1.04
CA ILE A 236 3.11 -16.37 1.34
C ILE A 236 2.40 -17.31 0.38
N GLU A 237 2.57 -17.12 -0.93
CA GLU A 237 1.95 -17.97 -1.96
C GLU A 237 2.29 -19.45 -1.76
N LYS A 238 3.56 -19.78 -1.48
CA LYS A 238 3.99 -21.15 -1.29
C LYS A 238 3.39 -21.82 -0.05
N LYS A 239 3.23 -21.06 1.03
CA LYS A 239 2.71 -21.59 2.31
C LYS A 239 1.18 -21.71 2.31
N THR A 240 0.48 -20.89 1.54
CA THR A 240 -0.99 -20.80 1.55
C THR A 240 -1.64 -21.42 0.31
N ASN A 241 -0.90 -21.57 -0.77
CA ASN A 241 -1.39 -21.97 -2.10
C ASN A 241 -2.43 -20.97 -2.68
N GLU A 242 -2.34 -19.72 -2.26
CA GLU A 242 -3.14 -18.60 -2.74
C GLU A 242 -2.22 -17.52 -3.33
N SER A 243 -2.74 -16.64 -4.21
CA SER A 243 -1.96 -15.50 -4.66
C SER A 243 -1.67 -14.56 -3.48
N TYR A 244 -0.51 -13.89 -3.49
CA TYR A 244 -0.14 -12.93 -2.46
C TYR A 244 -1.21 -11.86 -2.24
N GLU A 245 -1.75 -11.28 -3.33
CA GLU A 245 -2.77 -10.25 -3.27
C GLU A 245 -4.03 -10.76 -2.57
N GLN A 246 -4.55 -11.92 -3.01
CA GLN A 246 -5.79 -12.48 -2.47
C GLN A 246 -5.64 -12.85 -1.00
N TYR A 247 -4.54 -13.52 -0.62
CA TYR A 247 -4.30 -13.86 0.77
C TYR A 247 -4.28 -12.63 1.69
N VAL A 248 -3.63 -11.55 1.26
CA VAL A 248 -3.58 -10.29 2.03
C VAL A 248 -4.98 -9.67 2.15
N ILE A 249 -5.76 -9.67 1.08
CA ILE A 249 -7.13 -9.15 1.09
C ILE A 249 -7.98 -9.93 2.09
N ASP A 250 -8.01 -11.24 1.98
CA ASP A 250 -8.93 -12.11 2.74
C ASP A 250 -8.55 -12.26 4.21
N ASN A 251 -7.25 -12.18 4.53
CA ASN A 251 -6.78 -12.46 5.89
C ASN A 251 -6.33 -11.22 6.68
N ILE A 252 -5.98 -10.12 5.99
CA ILE A 252 -5.46 -8.91 6.64
C ILE A 252 -6.37 -7.71 6.44
N LEU A 253 -6.82 -7.44 5.19
CA LEU A 253 -7.49 -6.19 4.89
C LEU A 253 -9.00 -6.24 5.16
N GLU A 254 -9.74 -7.09 4.46
CA GLU A 254 -11.21 -7.13 4.53
C GLU A 254 -11.75 -7.53 5.90
N PRO A 255 -11.18 -8.52 6.64
CA PRO A 255 -11.62 -8.84 7.99
C PRO A 255 -11.48 -7.66 8.97
N ASN A 256 -10.59 -6.72 8.66
CA ASN A 256 -10.36 -5.51 9.45
C ASN A 256 -11.05 -4.27 8.86
N GLY A 257 -11.96 -4.44 7.92
CA GLY A 257 -12.74 -3.37 7.30
C GLY A 257 -11.90 -2.41 6.44
N ILE A 258 -10.86 -2.92 5.78
CA ILE A 258 -10.05 -2.17 4.80
C ILE A 258 -10.35 -2.77 3.42
N TYR A 259 -11.19 -2.09 2.64
CA TYR A 259 -11.67 -2.58 1.35
C TYR A 259 -11.09 -1.78 0.19
N GLY A 260 -11.04 -2.39 -0.99
CA GLY A 260 -10.66 -1.72 -2.24
C GLY A 260 -9.17 -1.54 -2.47
N MET A 261 -8.28 -1.85 -1.51
CA MET A 261 -6.84 -1.91 -1.78
C MET A 261 -6.53 -3.06 -2.73
N ARG A 262 -5.71 -2.81 -3.74
CA ARG A 262 -5.33 -3.80 -4.78
C ARG A 262 -3.88 -3.58 -5.21
N ILE A 263 -3.34 -4.53 -5.97
CA ILE A 263 -2.08 -4.36 -6.71
C ILE A 263 -2.35 -3.52 -7.96
N SER A 264 -1.55 -2.48 -8.19
CA SER A 264 -1.60 -1.62 -9.38
C SER A 264 -1.07 -2.32 -10.61
N GLY A 265 -1.57 -1.95 -11.79
CA GLY A 265 -1.03 -2.40 -13.08
C GLY A 265 0.21 -1.62 -13.52
N ASN A 266 0.82 -2.05 -14.65
CA ASN A 266 2.03 -1.46 -15.23
C ASN A 266 1.71 -0.23 -16.09
N TYR A 267 0.59 -0.24 -16.79
CA TYR A 267 0.23 0.71 -17.83
C TYR A 267 -0.98 1.56 -17.46
N LYS A 268 -1.19 2.67 -18.20
CA LYS A 268 -2.27 3.62 -17.94
C LYS A 268 -3.67 2.98 -18.05
N TRP A 269 -3.84 2.01 -18.94
CA TRP A 269 -5.09 1.30 -19.16
C TRP A 269 -5.34 0.14 -18.18
N GLU A 270 -4.34 -0.24 -17.38
CA GLU A 270 -4.44 -1.27 -16.34
C GLU A 270 -4.78 -0.70 -14.95
N ARG A 271 -5.00 0.63 -14.88
CA ARG A 271 -5.37 1.25 -13.60
C ARG A 271 -6.64 0.62 -13.05
N ARG A 272 -6.66 0.46 -11.75
CA ARG A 272 -7.83 -0.05 -11.03
C ARG A 272 -8.91 1.04 -10.92
N PRO A 273 -10.17 0.68 -10.67
CA PRO A 273 -11.21 1.64 -10.32
C PRO A 273 -10.75 2.57 -9.19
N PHE A 274 -11.07 3.85 -9.30
CA PHE A 274 -10.67 4.93 -8.37
C PHE A 274 -9.16 5.18 -8.25
N GLU A 275 -8.32 4.48 -9.00
CA GLU A 275 -6.87 4.76 -9.03
C GLU A 275 -6.59 6.03 -9.80
N VAL A 276 -5.86 6.98 -9.16
CA VAL A 276 -5.50 8.27 -9.74
C VAL A 276 -4.51 8.15 -10.90
N HIS A 277 -4.37 9.19 -11.71
CA HIS A 277 -3.27 9.33 -12.65
C HIS A 277 -1.99 9.76 -11.92
N TYR A 278 -0.84 9.35 -12.48
CA TYR A 278 0.49 9.66 -11.94
C TYR A 278 1.26 10.59 -12.85
N PHE A 279 1.92 11.59 -12.28
CA PHE A 279 2.58 12.65 -13.01
C PHE A 279 4.08 12.68 -12.70
N ASN A 280 4.90 12.72 -13.76
CA ASN A 280 6.31 13.01 -13.62
C ASN A 280 6.54 14.48 -13.26
N HIS A 281 7.73 14.80 -12.73
CA HIS A 281 8.14 16.19 -12.60
C HIS A 281 8.38 16.80 -14.01
N PRO A 282 8.21 18.11 -14.17
CA PRO A 282 8.53 18.79 -15.43
C PRO A 282 9.98 18.52 -15.86
N GLY A 283 10.19 18.23 -17.15
CA GLY A 283 11.51 17.91 -17.68
C GLY A 283 11.96 16.45 -17.45
N ALA A 284 11.10 15.57 -16.97
CA ALA A 284 11.41 14.14 -16.90
C ALA A 284 11.59 13.56 -18.31
N TYR A 285 12.65 12.77 -18.48
CA TYR A 285 12.89 12.07 -19.74
C TYR A 285 11.90 10.95 -19.95
N GLN A 286 11.65 10.62 -21.22
CA GLN A 286 11.00 9.39 -21.61
C GLN A 286 11.90 8.20 -21.24
N PHE A 287 11.29 7.08 -20.91
CA PHE A 287 11.98 5.84 -20.54
C PHE A 287 11.69 4.77 -21.58
N GLN A 288 12.61 3.83 -21.72
CA GLN A 288 12.31 2.62 -22.48
C GLN A 288 11.40 1.73 -21.62
N SER A 289 10.43 1.10 -22.27
CA SER A 289 9.52 0.16 -21.61
C SER A 289 10.31 -0.99 -20.95
N PHE A 290 9.88 -1.39 -19.78
CA PHE A 290 10.51 -2.47 -18.99
C PHE A 290 10.43 -3.83 -19.70
N ASP A 291 9.41 -4.04 -20.55
CA ASP A 291 9.18 -5.30 -21.28
C ASP A 291 10.20 -5.59 -22.38
N GLY A 292 11.07 -4.62 -22.66
CA GLY A 292 12.13 -4.76 -23.66
C GLY A 292 11.67 -4.58 -25.10
N ASN A 293 10.49 -4.03 -25.33
CA ASN A 293 10.00 -3.66 -26.67
C ASN A 293 10.64 -2.38 -27.18
N TYR A 294 11.49 -1.72 -26.36
CA TYR A 294 12.17 -0.47 -26.64
C TYR A 294 11.24 0.71 -26.96
N GLU A 295 9.97 0.60 -26.66
CA GLU A 295 9.03 1.71 -26.76
C GLU A 295 9.35 2.80 -25.76
N SER A 296 9.15 4.05 -26.19
CA SER A 296 9.30 5.21 -25.34
C SER A 296 8.03 5.41 -24.51
N VAL A 297 8.14 5.36 -23.20
CA VAL A 297 7.01 5.42 -22.27
C VAL A 297 7.22 6.49 -21.20
N GLU A 298 6.12 7.00 -20.65
CA GLU A 298 6.18 7.75 -19.41
C GLU A 298 6.62 6.84 -18.26
N LYS A 299 7.56 7.28 -17.44
CA LYS A 299 8.12 6.45 -16.37
C LYS A 299 7.10 5.83 -15.42
N PRO A 300 6.00 6.52 -15.02
CA PRO A 300 4.94 5.92 -14.22
C PRO A 300 4.18 4.78 -14.90
N TYR A 301 4.22 4.72 -16.24
CA TYR A 301 3.41 3.82 -17.08
C TYR A 301 4.30 3.03 -18.03
N GLY A 302 4.78 1.89 -17.57
CA GLY A 302 5.65 1.01 -18.36
C GLY A 302 7.16 1.24 -18.17
N GLY A 303 7.59 2.24 -17.38
CA GLY A 303 9.02 2.45 -17.08
C GLY A 303 9.59 1.47 -16.05
N SER A 304 8.75 0.72 -15.38
CA SER A 304 9.13 -0.35 -14.43
C SER A 304 7.99 -1.36 -14.35
N ASP A 305 8.32 -2.62 -14.09
CA ASP A 305 7.33 -3.65 -13.83
C ASP A 305 6.77 -3.50 -12.40
N ILE A 306 5.55 -3.00 -12.31
CA ILE A 306 4.85 -2.81 -11.03
C ILE A 306 4.29 -4.16 -10.52
N ASN A 307 3.84 -5.03 -11.42
CA ASN A 307 3.27 -6.33 -11.06
C ASN A 307 4.29 -7.19 -10.31
N THR A 308 5.51 -7.33 -10.84
CA THR A 308 6.59 -8.08 -10.17
C THR A 308 7.08 -7.40 -8.89
N LEU A 309 6.89 -6.07 -8.73
CA LEU A 309 7.14 -5.43 -7.44
C LEU A 309 6.20 -5.93 -6.34
N GLY A 310 4.98 -6.35 -6.67
CA GLY A 310 4.02 -7.04 -5.80
C GLY A 310 4.14 -6.67 -4.32
N ALA A 311 4.56 -7.62 -3.51
CA ALA A 311 4.80 -7.50 -2.07
C ALA A 311 5.84 -6.43 -1.69
N ALA A 312 6.70 -6.03 -2.63
CA ALA A 312 7.73 -5.03 -2.40
C ALA A 312 7.26 -3.58 -2.65
N GLY A 313 6.20 -3.37 -3.45
CA GLY A 313 5.91 -1.99 -3.82
C GLY A 313 4.71 -1.69 -4.70
N ALA A 314 3.77 -2.62 -4.91
CA ALA A 314 2.73 -2.45 -5.93
C ALA A 314 1.34 -2.09 -5.40
N TRP A 315 1.10 -2.08 -4.09
CA TRP A 315 -0.22 -1.75 -3.55
C TRP A 315 -0.66 -0.33 -3.86
N ILE A 316 -1.96 -0.18 -4.06
CA ILE A 316 -2.67 1.11 -4.06
C ILE A 316 -3.56 1.22 -2.83
N ALA A 317 -3.61 2.43 -2.26
CA ALA A 317 -4.42 2.74 -1.09
C ALA A 317 -4.78 4.22 -1.05
N ASN A 318 -5.75 4.59 -0.22
CA ASN A 318 -5.92 5.97 0.26
C ASN A 318 -5.26 6.16 1.63
N ALA A 319 -5.15 7.40 2.08
CA ALA A 319 -4.46 7.70 3.33
C ALA A 319 -5.20 7.16 4.56
N SER A 320 -6.55 7.13 4.55
CA SER A 320 -7.37 6.60 5.66
C SER A 320 -7.15 5.10 5.87
N GLN A 321 -7.05 4.34 4.77
CA GLN A 321 -6.74 2.91 4.83
C GLN A 321 -5.37 2.65 5.46
N LEU A 322 -4.36 3.49 5.14
CA LEU A 322 -3.01 3.33 5.70
C LEU A 322 -2.96 3.64 7.19
N VAL A 323 -3.62 4.71 7.66
CA VAL A 323 -3.63 4.99 9.10
C VAL A 323 -4.45 3.94 9.86
N LYS A 324 -5.53 3.42 9.27
CA LYS A 324 -6.28 2.28 9.82
C LYS A 324 -5.43 1.03 9.92
N LEU A 325 -4.67 0.69 8.87
CA LEU A 325 -3.74 -0.45 8.91
C LEU A 325 -2.72 -0.32 10.05
N VAL A 326 -2.17 0.88 10.25
CA VAL A 326 -1.24 1.14 11.36
C VAL A 326 -1.92 0.97 12.72
N SER A 327 -3.19 1.40 12.86
CA SER A 327 -3.92 1.24 14.12
C SER A 327 -4.12 -0.23 14.54
N LEU A 328 -4.19 -1.16 13.58
CA LEU A 328 -4.32 -2.60 13.87
C LEU A 328 -3.11 -3.21 14.57
N ILE A 329 -1.96 -2.54 14.49
CA ILE A 329 -0.70 -2.96 15.12
C ILE A 329 -0.17 -1.93 16.14
N ASP A 330 -0.94 -0.86 16.42
CA ASP A 330 -0.58 0.12 17.45
C ASP A 330 -0.77 -0.47 18.83
N PRO A 331 0.25 -0.47 19.72
CA PRO A 331 0.14 -1.05 21.06
C PRO A 331 -0.95 -0.42 21.92
N ASN A 332 -1.36 0.82 21.61
CA ASN A 332 -2.39 1.55 22.36
C ASN A 332 -3.82 1.29 21.82
N ASN A 333 -4.00 0.45 20.81
CA ASN A 333 -5.32 0.08 20.32
C ASN A 333 -5.88 -1.09 21.16
N SER A 334 -7.16 -1.03 21.49
CA SER A 334 -7.85 -2.13 22.21
C SER A 334 -7.96 -3.40 21.36
N TYR A 335 -8.07 -3.27 20.04
CA TYR A 335 -8.02 -4.38 19.10
C TYR A 335 -6.60 -4.54 18.54
N GLN A 336 -6.08 -5.76 18.57
CA GLN A 336 -4.75 -6.09 18.10
C GLN A 336 -4.81 -7.20 17.05
N LEU A 337 -4.33 -6.90 15.84
CA LEU A 337 -4.20 -7.89 14.77
C LEU A 337 -3.05 -8.88 15.04
N LEU A 338 -1.99 -8.40 15.68
CA LEU A 338 -0.78 -9.18 15.96
C LEU A 338 -0.59 -9.34 17.47
N SER A 339 0.05 -10.44 17.87
CA SER A 339 0.50 -10.65 19.26
C SER A 339 1.46 -9.54 19.71
N GLU A 340 1.59 -9.35 21.01
CA GLU A 340 2.55 -8.41 21.59
C GLU A 340 3.98 -8.73 21.16
N GLU A 341 4.34 -10.01 21.15
CA GLU A 341 5.65 -10.49 20.70
C GLU A 341 5.93 -10.11 19.24
N SER A 342 4.99 -10.38 18.35
CA SER A 342 5.12 -10.04 16.93
C SER A 342 5.25 -8.54 16.70
N ARG A 343 4.47 -7.72 17.40
CA ARG A 343 4.57 -6.25 17.32
C ARG A 343 5.92 -5.76 17.84
N ALA A 344 6.39 -6.30 18.97
CA ALA A 344 7.69 -5.97 19.51
C ALA A 344 8.83 -6.34 18.54
N LEU A 345 8.75 -7.50 17.89
CA LEU A 345 9.72 -7.92 16.85
C LEU A 345 9.74 -6.97 15.65
N MET A 346 8.57 -6.45 15.21
CA MET A 346 8.50 -5.53 14.08
C MET A 346 9.28 -4.23 14.30
N VAL A 347 9.42 -3.79 15.54
CA VAL A 347 10.11 -2.53 15.89
C VAL A 347 11.42 -2.75 16.65
N SER A 348 11.74 -4.00 16.98
CA SER A 348 12.97 -4.37 17.67
C SER A 348 14.18 -4.30 16.74
N GLY A 349 15.35 -4.09 17.34
CA GLY A 349 16.61 -4.16 16.62
C GLY A 349 17.66 -3.25 17.24
N LYS A 350 18.93 -3.58 17.03
CA LYS A 350 20.07 -2.73 17.48
C LYS A 350 20.12 -1.39 16.76
N ASN A 351 19.51 -1.33 15.57
CA ASN A 351 19.44 -0.15 14.73
C ASN A 351 18.00 0.09 14.30
N TYR A 352 17.61 1.35 14.16
CA TYR A 352 16.31 1.75 13.63
C TYR A 352 15.97 1.13 12.25
N LYS A 353 16.99 0.65 11.53
CA LYS A 353 16.85 -0.02 10.22
C LYS A 353 16.58 -1.52 10.31
N ASP A 354 16.64 -2.11 11.49
CA ASP A 354 16.39 -3.54 11.66
C ASP A 354 14.90 -3.88 11.76
N ALA A 355 14.06 -2.88 11.84
CA ALA A 355 12.60 -2.98 11.94
C ALA A 355 11.98 -3.70 10.73
N PHE A 356 10.99 -4.57 10.99
CA PHE A 356 10.27 -5.31 9.96
C PHE A 356 9.17 -4.44 9.36
N GLY A 357 9.17 -4.31 8.05
CA GLY A 357 8.19 -3.49 7.32
C GLY A 357 8.36 -1.98 7.46
N TRP A 358 8.80 -1.49 8.60
CA TRP A 358 9.10 -0.10 8.82
C TRP A 358 10.41 0.33 8.13
N LYS A 359 10.49 1.58 7.73
CA LYS A 359 11.75 2.19 7.27
C LYS A 359 12.65 2.51 8.45
N GLY A 360 12.06 2.80 9.57
CA GLY A 360 12.75 3.04 10.82
C GLY A 360 11.79 3.08 12.00
N ALA A 361 12.36 2.76 13.17
CA ALA A 361 11.71 2.83 14.46
C ALA A 361 12.70 3.47 15.46
N ARG A 362 12.21 4.43 16.26
CA ARG A 362 13.02 5.09 17.31
C ARG A 362 12.11 5.48 18.47
N GLY A 363 12.28 4.80 19.60
CA GLY A 363 11.29 4.86 20.68
C GLY A 363 9.95 4.39 20.15
N GLU A 364 8.90 5.09 20.45
CA GLU A 364 7.55 4.82 19.93
C GLU A 364 7.24 5.55 18.62
N ASN A 365 8.24 6.10 17.95
CA ASN A 365 8.09 6.75 16.66
C ASN A 365 8.44 5.77 15.54
N TYR A 366 7.48 5.43 14.66
CA TYR A 366 7.65 4.51 13.56
C TYR A 366 7.29 5.19 12.24
N TRP A 367 8.08 4.97 11.20
CA TRP A 367 7.79 5.56 9.90
C TRP A 367 8.05 4.61 8.74
N ARG A 368 7.26 4.78 7.72
CA ARG A 368 7.44 4.12 6.44
C ARG A 368 7.32 5.12 5.30
N THR A 369 8.18 4.98 4.28
CA THR A 369 8.15 5.82 3.09
C THR A 369 8.01 4.96 1.86
N GLY A 370 7.34 5.48 0.83
CA GLY A 370 7.26 4.93 -0.50
C GLY A 370 7.60 5.97 -1.54
N THR A 371 8.31 5.59 -2.60
CA THR A 371 8.58 6.47 -3.75
C THR A 371 8.77 5.61 -4.98
N LEU A 372 7.98 5.88 -6.00
CA LEU A 372 8.11 5.41 -7.38
C LEU A 372 7.92 6.60 -8.32
N ALA A 373 8.07 6.38 -9.62
CA ALA A 373 7.72 7.40 -10.60
C ALA A 373 6.25 7.79 -10.43
N GLY A 374 5.98 9.08 -10.35
CA GLY A 374 4.63 9.62 -10.20
C GLY A 374 4.03 9.53 -8.79
N THR A 375 4.73 9.00 -7.79
CA THR A 375 4.15 8.89 -6.44
C THR A 375 5.17 9.05 -5.31
N ALA A 376 4.70 9.59 -4.21
CA ALA A 376 5.39 9.58 -2.91
C ALA A 376 4.38 9.27 -1.80
N CYS A 377 4.76 8.40 -0.88
CA CYS A 377 3.96 8.02 0.28
C CYS A 377 4.78 8.17 1.55
N PHE A 378 4.17 8.71 2.59
CA PHE A 378 4.77 8.84 3.91
C PHE A 378 3.74 8.46 4.97
N ILE A 379 4.11 7.50 5.81
CA ILE A 379 3.35 7.06 6.99
C ILE A 379 4.21 7.33 8.20
N TYR A 380 3.62 7.90 9.24
CA TYR A 380 4.31 8.15 10.50
C TYR A 380 3.37 7.95 11.69
N ARG A 381 3.79 7.11 12.63
CA ARG A 381 3.20 6.96 13.96
C ARG A 381 4.11 7.66 14.96
N LYS A 382 3.59 8.64 15.67
CA LYS A 382 4.29 9.45 16.67
C LYS A 382 3.99 8.95 18.07
N GLU A 383 4.96 9.05 18.96
CA GLU A 383 4.83 8.66 20.38
C GLU A 383 3.69 9.37 21.12
N ASN A 384 3.32 10.58 20.69
CA ASN A 384 2.22 11.34 21.28
C ASN A 384 0.83 10.90 20.78
N GLY A 385 0.70 9.73 20.16
CA GLY A 385 -0.57 9.15 19.70
C GLY A 385 -1.06 9.62 18.34
N PHE A 386 -0.37 10.56 17.68
CA PHE A 386 -0.70 10.91 16.29
C PHE A 386 -0.16 9.86 15.31
N THR A 387 -1.01 9.45 14.38
CA THR A 387 -0.63 8.68 13.21
C THR A 387 -1.13 9.40 11.98
N TYR A 388 -0.28 9.59 10.96
CA TYR A 388 -0.69 10.20 9.71
C TYR A 388 -0.14 9.48 8.49
N ALA A 389 -0.88 9.60 7.40
CA ALA A 389 -0.46 9.18 6.08
C ALA A 389 -0.67 10.29 5.07
N VAL A 390 0.29 10.46 4.16
CA VAL A 390 0.23 11.36 3.02
C VAL A 390 0.66 10.59 1.79
N ILE A 391 -0.17 10.62 0.74
CA ILE A 391 0.14 10.00 -0.55
C ILE A 391 -0.05 11.05 -1.63
N LEU A 392 0.90 11.15 -2.54
CA LEU A 392 0.94 12.11 -3.64
C LEU A 392 0.94 11.39 -4.98
N ASN A 393 0.28 11.95 -6.00
CA ASN A 393 0.28 11.42 -7.36
C ASN A 393 1.30 12.10 -8.30
N SER A 394 2.30 12.74 -7.74
CA SER A 394 3.30 13.48 -8.52
C SER A 394 4.71 13.18 -8.06
N SER A 395 5.63 13.04 -9.00
CA SER A 395 7.06 13.01 -8.73
C SER A 395 7.63 14.41 -8.54
N VAL A 396 8.67 14.50 -7.72
CA VAL A 396 9.54 15.67 -7.65
C VAL A 396 10.98 15.25 -7.96
N TRP A 397 11.79 16.20 -8.45
CA TRP A 397 13.19 15.96 -8.82
C TRP A 397 14.07 15.39 -7.68
N MET A 398 13.65 15.56 -6.42
CA MET A 398 14.37 15.08 -5.24
C MET A 398 14.23 13.58 -4.98
N GLY A 399 13.31 12.89 -5.66
CA GLY A 399 13.06 11.46 -5.47
C GLY A 399 12.76 11.11 -4.01
N HIS A 400 13.37 10.04 -3.49
CA HIS A 400 13.14 9.56 -2.11
C HIS A 400 13.52 10.56 -1.00
N ARG A 401 14.34 11.55 -1.30
CA ARG A 401 14.72 12.60 -0.34
C ARG A 401 13.56 13.57 -0.06
N PHE A 402 12.53 13.56 -0.90
CA PHE A 402 11.35 14.41 -0.74
C PHE A 402 10.54 14.10 0.51
N ASN A 403 10.55 12.86 0.96
CA ASN A 403 9.77 12.43 2.13
C ASN A 403 10.06 13.24 3.41
N LYS A 404 11.26 13.79 3.56
CA LYS A 404 11.58 14.69 4.70
C LYS A 404 10.77 16.01 4.67
N TYR A 405 10.45 16.50 3.48
CA TYR A 405 9.65 17.72 3.32
C TYR A 405 8.16 17.44 3.58
N ILE A 406 7.68 16.24 3.21
CA ILE A 406 6.34 15.78 3.60
C ILE A 406 6.24 15.73 5.13
N LYS A 407 7.24 15.15 5.80
CA LYS A 407 7.29 15.12 7.26
C LYS A 407 7.24 16.53 7.87
N TRP A 408 8.07 17.46 7.39
CA TRP A 408 8.08 18.84 7.92
C TRP A 408 6.75 19.57 7.70
N MET A 409 6.12 19.36 6.54
CA MET A 409 4.78 19.89 6.29
C MET A 409 3.78 19.37 7.31
N MET A 410 3.74 18.04 7.52
CA MET A 410 2.79 17.41 8.44
C MET A 410 3.08 17.78 9.90
N ASP A 411 4.35 17.82 10.33
CA ASP A 411 4.70 18.26 11.68
C ASP A 411 4.20 19.68 11.95
N LYS A 412 4.30 20.59 10.96
CA LYS A 412 3.76 21.96 11.07
C LYS A 412 2.24 21.97 11.08
N ALA A 413 1.60 21.18 10.21
CA ALA A 413 0.13 21.13 10.13
C ALA A 413 -0.48 20.58 11.43
N ILE A 414 0.09 19.48 11.97
CA ILE A 414 -0.38 18.84 13.21
C ILE A 414 -0.19 19.73 14.42
N LEU A 415 0.88 20.54 14.48
CA LEU A 415 1.07 21.51 15.58
C LEU A 415 -0.10 22.47 15.71
N ASN A 416 -0.67 22.90 14.59
CA ASN A 416 -1.89 23.71 14.60
C ASN A 416 -3.07 22.93 15.19
N LEU A 417 -3.21 21.62 14.85
CA LEU A 417 -4.24 20.76 15.42
C LEU A 417 -4.08 20.60 16.95
N GLU A 418 -2.86 20.39 17.44
CA GLU A 418 -2.57 20.26 18.88
C GLU A 418 -2.92 21.53 19.65
N ASN A 419 -2.57 22.70 19.11
CA ASN A 419 -2.86 23.98 19.74
C ASN A 419 -4.37 24.27 19.83
N HIS A 420 -5.12 23.93 18.80
CA HIS A 420 -6.58 24.11 18.80
C HIS A 420 -7.28 23.14 19.77
N GLN A 421 -6.87 21.89 19.84
CA GLN A 421 -7.43 20.91 20.79
C GLN A 421 -7.27 21.38 22.24
N GLN A 422 -6.14 21.96 22.59
CA GLN A 422 -5.93 22.55 23.92
C GLN A 422 -6.87 23.72 24.17
N ASN A 423 -7.07 24.61 23.19
CA ASN A 423 -7.96 25.75 23.31
C ASN A 423 -9.45 25.37 23.45
N LEU A 424 -9.91 24.35 22.72
CA LEU A 424 -11.29 23.83 22.81
C LEU A 424 -11.56 23.13 24.14
N PHE A 425 -10.59 22.46 24.75
CA PHE A 425 -10.69 21.93 26.09
C PHE A 425 -10.91 23.04 27.13
N TYR A 426 -10.24 24.17 26.99
CA TYR A 426 -10.42 25.34 27.84
C TYR A 426 -11.78 26.02 27.64
N GLN A 427 -12.26 26.12 26.40
CA GLN A 427 -13.59 26.70 26.10
C GLN A 427 -14.72 25.84 26.67
N ASN A 428 -14.65 24.52 26.56
CA ASN A 428 -15.66 23.60 27.12
C ASN A 428 -15.67 23.58 28.66
N GLN A 429 -14.55 23.78 29.34
CA GLN A 429 -14.53 23.94 30.79
C GLN A 429 -15.20 25.26 31.23
N ASN A 430 -15.03 26.34 30.50
CA ASN A 430 -15.68 27.59 30.76
C ASN A 430 -17.19 27.54 30.50
N LEU A 431 -17.66 26.80 29.48
CA LEU A 431 -19.08 26.60 29.21
C LEU A 431 -19.78 25.77 30.30
N LYS A 432 -19.11 24.79 30.89
CA LYS A 432 -19.64 24.02 32.04
C LYS A 432 -19.81 24.89 33.31
N ASN A 433 -19.01 25.94 33.42
CA ASN A 433 -19.11 26.90 34.53
C ASN A 433 -20.15 28.04 34.32
N ILE A 434 -20.74 28.14 33.11
CA ILE A 434 -21.70 29.20 32.73
C ILE A 434 -23.15 28.67 32.70
N LEU A 435 -23.34 27.33 32.62
CA LEU A 435 -24.67 26.75 32.69
C LEU A 435 -25.04 26.49 34.17
N PRO A 436 -26.05 27.18 34.74
CA PRO A 436 -26.55 26.83 36.05
C PRO A 436 -27.15 25.41 35.96
N LEU A 437 -26.74 24.56 36.90
CA LEU A 437 -27.43 23.31 37.21
C LEU A 437 -28.84 23.67 37.70
N GLU A 438 -29.81 23.72 36.76
CA GLU A 438 -31.21 23.60 37.13
C GLU A 438 -31.65 22.13 37.02
N ILE A 439 -32.17 21.68 38.10
CA ILE A 439 -32.65 20.38 38.56
C ILE A 439 -33.81 19.87 37.67
#